data_04319bac99fc501d230724cf0fd1cf59
#
_entry.id   04319bac99fc501d230724cf0fd1cf59
#
_cell.length_a   1.000
_cell.length_b   1.000
_cell.length_c   1.000
_cell.angle_alpha   90.00
_cell.angle_beta   90.00
_cell.angle_gamma   90.00
#
_symmetry.space_group_name_H-M   'P 1'
#
loop_
_entity.id
_entity.type
_entity.pdbx_description
1 polymer ?
#
loop_
_entity_poly.entity_id
_entity_poly.type
_entity_poly.pdbx_seq_one_letter_code
_entity_poly.pdbx_strand_id
1 'polypeptide(L)'
;MNNWIVLLTTAVNNSYNNMIDTDFRKVLYHTQIKRWLNETNYDIVVVESSGYDFPELEHERLHKVVFKINDHLPTSSQCEAISISNALDNIRNKDFYINCSHILKVTGRYFLKDITNHLNNVEQNKDLYLQHHFNINWQNSEYFGIRKELFDLFIESGIKKINLMENELSKFSVCKSMCRIGPFPNDIRRGGDNMLITNL
;
A
#
# COMPACT_ATOMS: atom_id res chain seq x y z
N MET A 1 -15.77 -14.90 5.00
CA MET A 1 -14.87 -13.79 5.40
C MET A 1 -13.88 -13.58 4.27
N ASN A 2 -13.55 -12.33 3.98
CA ASN A 2 -12.48 -12.03 3.02
C ASN A 2 -11.13 -12.41 3.63
N ASN A 3 -10.28 -13.05 2.83
CA ASN A 3 -8.91 -13.33 3.22
C ASN A 3 -8.01 -12.21 2.66
N TRP A 4 -7.40 -11.45 3.55
CA TRP A 4 -6.62 -10.26 3.21
C TRP A 4 -5.12 -10.52 3.29
N ILE A 5 -4.37 -9.92 2.36
CA ILE A 5 -2.94 -9.65 2.54
C ILE A 5 -2.71 -8.15 2.58
N VAL A 6 -1.63 -7.72 3.22
CA VAL A 6 -1.24 -6.31 3.30
C VAL A 6 0.00 -6.08 2.44
N LEU A 7 -0.09 -5.13 1.51
CA LEU A 7 1.02 -4.71 0.66
C LEU A 7 1.51 -3.34 1.09
N LEU A 8 2.71 -3.27 1.65
CA LEU A 8 3.36 -2.04 2.12
C LEU A 8 4.36 -1.55 1.07
N THR A 9 4.13 -0.34 0.53
CA THR A 9 5.08 0.31 -0.38
C THR A 9 6.08 1.16 0.39
N THR A 10 7.38 0.90 0.23
CA THR A 10 8.47 1.59 0.92
C THR A 10 9.56 2.08 -0.05
N ALA A 11 10.25 3.16 0.35
CA ALA A 11 11.42 3.68 -0.35
C ALA A 11 12.30 4.43 0.68
N VAL A 12 13.28 3.72 1.24
CA VAL A 12 14.17 4.25 2.27
C VAL A 12 15.06 5.36 1.70
N ASN A 13 15.75 5.07 0.60
CA ASN A 13 16.64 6.01 -0.08
C ASN A 13 15.88 6.71 -1.22
N ASN A 14 15.02 7.68 -0.89
CA ASN A 14 14.24 8.38 -1.90
C ASN A 14 14.93 9.66 -2.35
N SER A 15 15.44 9.66 -3.59
CA SER A 15 16.07 10.83 -4.21
C SER A 15 15.10 11.98 -4.54
N TYR A 16 13.81 11.73 -4.59
CA TYR A 16 12.79 12.73 -4.92
C TYR A 16 12.41 13.63 -3.75
N ASN A 17 12.67 13.22 -2.53
CA ASN A 17 12.27 13.96 -1.34
C ASN A 17 13.39 13.98 -0.30
N ASN A 18 14.33 14.92 -0.47
CA ASN A 18 15.44 15.15 0.47
C ASN A 18 14.99 15.77 1.82
N MET A 19 13.68 16.05 1.99
CA MET A 19 13.15 16.67 3.21
C MET A 19 13.09 15.72 4.41
N ILE A 20 13.12 14.39 4.16
CA ILE A 20 13.06 13.41 5.23
C ILE A 20 14.35 12.60 5.20
N ASP A 21 15.08 12.65 6.31
CA ASP A 21 16.31 11.90 6.51
C ASP A 21 16.11 10.39 6.29
N THR A 22 17.08 9.76 5.64
CA THR A 22 17.11 8.32 5.35
C THR A 22 17.02 7.48 6.64
N ASP A 23 17.70 7.87 7.70
CA ASP A 23 17.67 7.11 8.95
C ASP A 23 16.32 7.25 9.66
N PHE A 24 15.72 8.42 9.59
CA PHE A 24 14.34 8.59 10.06
C PHE A 24 13.35 7.69 9.29
N ARG A 25 13.50 7.59 7.97
CA ARG A 25 12.65 6.69 7.15
C ARG A 25 12.84 5.22 7.52
N LYS A 26 14.08 4.77 7.73
CA LYS A 26 14.35 3.40 8.18
C LYS A 26 13.63 3.10 9.48
N VAL A 27 13.81 3.96 10.49
CA VAL A 27 13.16 3.79 11.79
C VAL A 27 11.64 3.79 11.65
N LEU A 28 11.10 4.70 10.86
CA LEU A 28 9.67 4.82 10.65
C LEU A 28 9.09 3.55 10.00
N TYR A 29 9.62 3.12 8.85
CA TYR A 29 9.16 1.92 8.16
C TYR A 29 9.31 0.67 9.02
N HIS A 30 10.48 0.51 9.65
CA HIS A 30 10.75 -0.60 10.55
C HIS A 30 9.71 -0.68 11.69
N THR A 31 9.40 0.46 12.31
CA THR A 31 8.40 0.55 13.38
C THR A 31 7.01 0.14 12.87
N GLN A 32 6.60 0.66 11.71
CA GLN A 32 5.27 0.34 11.19
C GLN A 32 5.17 -1.11 10.72
N ILE A 33 6.20 -1.67 10.07
CA ILE A 33 6.21 -3.09 9.69
C ILE A 33 6.10 -3.98 10.93
N LYS A 34 6.82 -3.68 12.01
CA LYS A 34 6.68 -4.41 13.28
C LYS A 34 5.28 -4.33 13.85
N ARG A 35 4.65 -3.17 13.79
CA ARG A 35 3.26 -3.03 14.22
C ARG A 35 2.32 -3.90 13.40
N TRP A 36 2.45 -3.92 12.08
CA TRP A 36 1.66 -4.79 11.21
C TRP A 36 1.81 -6.26 11.59
N LEU A 37 3.03 -6.71 11.86
CA LEU A 37 3.32 -8.08 12.28
C LEU A 37 2.79 -8.43 13.67
N ASN A 38 2.85 -7.51 14.63
CA ASN A 38 2.49 -7.75 16.02
C ASN A 38 1.00 -7.53 16.31
N GLU A 39 0.36 -6.57 15.62
CA GLU A 39 -1.01 -6.15 15.89
C GLU A 39 -2.03 -6.75 14.91
N THR A 40 -1.59 -7.52 13.91
CA THR A 40 -2.47 -8.21 12.95
C THR A 40 -2.02 -9.65 12.66
N ASN A 41 -2.89 -10.44 12.03
CA ASN A 41 -2.57 -11.80 11.60
C ASN A 41 -2.44 -11.93 10.07
N TYR A 42 -2.31 -10.83 9.34
CA TYR A 42 -2.17 -10.84 7.88
C TYR A 42 -0.77 -11.25 7.44
N ASP A 43 -0.65 -11.84 6.26
CA ASP A 43 0.60 -11.87 5.52
C ASP A 43 0.95 -10.45 5.06
N ILE A 44 2.19 -10.05 5.33
CA ILE A 44 2.69 -8.70 5.06
C ILE A 44 3.71 -8.76 3.94
N VAL A 45 3.39 -8.17 2.81
CA VAL A 45 4.32 -8.00 1.70
C VAL A 45 4.92 -6.61 1.78
N VAL A 46 6.21 -6.51 1.99
CA VAL A 46 6.94 -5.24 1.94
C VAL A 46 7.65 -5.15 0.61
N VAL A 47 7.27 -4.17 -0.21
CA VAL A 47 8.00 -3.87 -1.43
C VAL A 47 8.86 -2.61 -1.23
N GLU A 48 10.17 -2.80 -1.36
CA GLU A 48 11.15 -1.74 -1.14
C GLU A 48 11.87 -1.41 -2.45
N SER A 49 11.71 -0.16 -2.90
CA SER A 49 12.10 0.28 -4.24
C SER A 49 13.45 1.00 -4.31
N SER A 50 14.16 1.12 -3.20
CA SER A 50 15.47 1.79 -3.11
C SER A 50 16.65 0.86 -2.80
N GLY A 51 16.37 -0.45 -2.64
CA GLY A 51 17.38 -1.47 -2.40
C GLY A 51 17.73 -1.71 -0.94
N TYR A 52 16.92 -1.22 0.02
CA TYR A 52 17.13 -1.48 1.45
C TYR A 52 16.35 -2.74 1.89
N ASP A 53 17.06 -3.73 2.45
CA ASP A 53 16.50 -5.06 2.71
C ASP A 53 15.84 -5.23 4.07
N PHE A 54 15.83 -4.25 4.95
CA PHE A 54 15.36 -4.41 6.34
C PHE A 54 15.94 -5.66 7.01
N PRO A 55 17.26 -5.78 7.17
CA PRO A 55 17.92 -7.02 7.62
C PRO A 55 17.53 -7.45 9.04
N GLU A 56 17.04 -6.51 9.85
CA GLU A 56 16.60 -6.74 11.23
C GLU A 56 15.18 -7.30 11.33
N LEU A 57 14.47 -7.39 10.21
CA LEU A 57 13.10 -7.87 10.18
C LEU A 57 13.03 -9.26 9.57
N GLU A 58 12.76 -10.24 10.43
CA GLU A 58 12.46 -11.61 10.03
C GLU A 58 11.19 -12.09 10.72
N HIS A 59 10.27 -12.64 9.95
CA HIS A 59 9.02 -13.19 10.46
C HIS A 59 8.39 -14.10 9.39
N GLU A 60 7.74 -15.19 9.79
CA GLU A 60 7.11 -16.16 8.86
C GLU A 60 6.06 -15.54 7.93
N ARG A 61 5.36 -14.50 8.39
CA ARG A 61 4.35 -13.76 7.62
C ARG A 61 4.91 -12.52 6.92
N LEU A 62 6.23 -12.29 6.96
CA LEU A 62 6.87 -11.16 6.29
C LEU A 62 7.50 -11.61 4.97
N HIS A 63 7.02 -11.05 3.89
CA HIS A 63 7.51 -11.33 2.55
C HIS A 63 8.13 -10.05 1.97
N LYS A 64 9.46 -10.04 1.85
CA LYS A 64 10.21 -8.89 1.35
C LYS A 64 10.45 -9.01 -0.16
N VAL A 65 10.11 -7.97 -0.91
CA VAL A 65 10.44 -7.79 -2.33
C VAL A 65 11.30 -6.54 -2.44
N VAL A 66 12.59 -6.74 -2.60
CA VAL A 66 13.57 -5.66 -2.61
C VAL A 66 14.16 -5.51 -4.01
N PHE A 67 14.15 -4.30 -4.53
CA PHE A 67 14.79 -3.95 -5.81
C PHE A 67 15.16 -2.47 -5.78
N LYS A 68 15.90 -2.05 -6.79
CA LYS A 68 16.27 -0.65 -6.94
C LYS A 68 15.75 -0.11 -8.25
N ILE A 69 14.95 0.95 -8.17
CA ILE A 69 14.58 1.73 -9.35
C ILE A 69 15.82 2.52 -9.79
N ASN A 70 16.32 2.20 -10.99
CA ASN A 70 17.51 2.85 -11.54
C ASN A 70 17.18 4.07 -12.40
N ASP A 71 15.95 4.20 -12.85
CA ASP A 71 15.51 5.26 -13.73
C ASP A 71 14.89 6.41 -12.94
N HIS A 72 15.18 7.64 -13.36
CA HIS A 72 14.50 8.82 -12.85
C HIS A 72 13.08 8.86 -13.42
N LEU A 73 12.14 8.32 -12.66
CA LEU A 73 10.72 8.40 -13.02
C LEU A 73 10.18 9.78 -12.67
N PRO A 74 9.29 10.34 -13.52
CA PRO A 74 8.84 11.71 -13.35
C PRO A 74 7.96 11.94 -12.11
N THR A 75 7.37 10.88 -11.50
CA THR A 75 6.50 11.02 -10.34
C THR A 75 6.68 9.91 -9.30
N SER A 76 6.37 10.23 -8.04
CA SER A 76 6.32 9.24 -6.96
C SER A 76 5.23 8.17 -7.21
N SER A 77 4.14 8.53 -7.86
CA SER A 77 3.07 7.58 -8.23
C SER A 77 3.56 6.54 -9.24
N GLN A 78 4.43 6.90 -10.18
CA GLN A 78 5.03 5.93 -11.11
C GLN A 78 5.99 4.99 -10.39
N CYS A 79 6.80 5.51 -9.46
CA CYS A 79 7.66 4.67 -8.63
C CYS A 79 6.83 3.67 -7.81
N GLU A 80 5.75 4.12 -7.20
CA GLU A 80 4.84 3.27 -6.43
C GLU A 80 4.18 2.21 -7.31
N ALA A 81 3.72 2.60 -8.48
CA ALA A 81 3.11 1.70 -9.45
C ALA A 81 4.05 0.57 -9.90
N ILE A 82 5.30 0.90 -10.23
CA ILE A 82 6.32 -0.09 -10.56
C ILE A 82 6.62 -0.99 -9.35
N SER A 83 6.66 -0.42 -8.15
CA SER A 83 6.85 -1.18 -6.92
C SER A 83 5.76 -2.23 -6.73
N ILE A 84 4.50 -1.84 -6.90
CA ILE A 84 3.36 -2.75 -6.80
C ILE A 84 3.45 -3.85 -7.86
N SER A 85 3.75 -3.49 -9.12
CA SER A 85 3.91 -4.49 -10.20
C SER A 85 5.00 -5.51 -9.87
N ASN A 86 6.18 -5.05 -9.43
CA ASN A 86 7.27 -5.94 -9.02
C ASN A 86 6.87 -6.84 -7.83
N ALA A 87 6.15 -6.30 -6.86
CA ALA A 87 5.66 -7.10 -5.73
C ALA A 87 4.77 -8.24 -6.24
N LEU A 88 3.78 -7.94 -7.07
CA LEU A 88 2.84 -8.94 -7.60
C LEU A 88 3.56 -10.01 -8.41
N ASP A 89 4.48 -9.64 -9.28
CA ASP A 89 5.27 -10.61 -10.08
C ASP A 89 6.05 -11.59 -9.19
N ASN A 90 6.50 -11.14 -8.01
CA ASN A 90 7.23 -11.99 -7.07
C ASN A 90 6.35 -12.88 -6.19
N ILE A 91 5.09 -12.49 -5.94
CA ILE A 91 4.22 -13.20 -5.00
C ILE A 91 3.11 -14.01 -5.65
N ARG A 92 2.84 -13.84 -6.96
CA ARG A 92 1.69 -14.49 -7.65
C ARG A 92 1.62 -16.00 -7.46
N ASN A 93 2.77 -16.68 -7.35
CA ASN A 93 2.87 -18.13 -7.18
C ASN A 93 3.02 -18.57 -5.72
N LYS A 94 2.86 -17.68 -4.76
CA LYS A 94 2.95 -18.01 -3.33
C LYS A 94 1.57 -18.39 -2.77
N ASP A 95 1.55 -19.39 -1.90
CA ASP A 95 0.30 -19.92 -1.34
C ASP A 95 -0.55 -18.85 -0.65
N PHE A 96 0.06 -17.95 0.12
CA PHE A 96 -0.66 -16.87 0.78
C PHE A 96 -1.36 -15.93 -0.24
N TYR A 97 -0.74 -15.69 -1.41
CA TYR A 97 -1.34 -14.87 -2.47
C TYR A 97 -2.42 -15.65 -3.23
N ILE A 98 -2.18 -16.92 -3.54
CA ILE A 98 -3.16 -17.77 -4.23
C ILE A 98 -4.46 -17.83 -3.41
N ASN A 99 -4.34 -17.98 -2.09
CA ASN A 99 -5.45 -18.12 -1.17
C ASN A 99 -6.07 -16.79 -0.71
N CYS A 100 -5.48 -15.64 -1.02
CA CYS A 100 -6.09 -14.37 -0.66
C CYS A 100 -7.24 -14.01 -1.61
N SER A 101 -8.21 -13.29 -1.08
CA SER A 101 -9.33 -12.71 -1.86
C SER A 101 -9.15 -11.22 -2.11
N HIS A 102 -8.44 -10.54 -1.21
CA HIS A 102 -8.28 -9.09 -1.24
C HIS A 102 -6.87 -8.66 -0.86
N ILE A 103 -6.45 -7.54 -1.39
CA ILE A 103 -5.17 -6.90 -1.09
C ILE A 103 -5.44 -5.54 -0.50
N LEU A 104 -4.91 -5.28 0.69
CA LEU A 104 -4.88 -3.96 1.31
C LEU A 104 -3.52 -3.32 1.01
N LYS A 105 -3.49 -2.42 0.04
CA LYS A 105 -2.30 -1.59 -0.21
C LYS A 105 -2.23 -0.46 0.81
N VAL A 106 -1.06 -0.27 1.42
CA VAL A 106 -0.79 0.83 2.36
C VAL A 106 0.59 1.40 2.07
N THR A 107 0.72 2.73 2.11
CA THR A 107 2.06 3.36 2.11
C THR A 107 2.76 3.02 3.43
N GLY A 108 3.95 2.43 3.35
CA GLY A 108 4.61 1.71 4.46
C GLY A 108 4.92 2.52 5.72
N ARG A 109 4.81 3.86 5.66
CA ARG A 109 4.93 4.73 6.84
C ARG A 109 3.69 4.73 7.74
N TYR A 110 2.61 4.05 7.35
CA TYR A 110 1.35 4.04 8.09
C TYR A 110 1.05 2.67 8.68
N PHE A 111 0.48 2.68 9.86
CA PHE A 111 -0.22 1.56 10.45
C PHE A 111 -1.68 1.96 10.68
N LEU A 112 -2.60 1.15 10.23
CA LEU A 112 -4.03 1.42 10.37
C LEU A 112 -4.52 0.75 11.66
N LYS A 113 -4.61 1.53 12.74
CA LYS A 113 -5.04 1.02 14.04
C LYS A 113 -6.44 0.39 13.95
N ASP A 114 -6.62 -0.75 14.61
CA ASP A 114 -7.88 -1.53 14.62
C ASP A 114 -8.36 -2.01 13.25
N ILE A 115 -7.48 -2.06 12.25
CA ILE A 115 -7.82 -2.45 10.87
C ILE A 115 -8.52 -3.81 10.80
N THR A 116 -8.09 -4.78 11.60
CA THR A 116 -8.68 -6.13 11.61
C THR A 116 -10.15 -6.08 12.00
N ASN A 117 -10.48 -5.38 13.08
CA ASN A 117 -11.87 -5.19 13.49
C ASN A 117 -12.66 -4.42 12.44
N HIS A 118 -12.05 -3.41 11.85
CA HIS A 118 -12.70 -2.60 10.82
C HIS A 118 -13.04 -3.44 9.59
N LEU A 119 -12.07 -4.20 9.04
CA LEU A 119 -12.29 -5.07 7.88
C LEU A 119 -13.28 -6.21 8.14
N ASN A 120 -13.40 -6.69 9.39
CA ASN A 120 -14.40 -7.69 9.76
C ASN A 120 -15.83 -7.13 9.80
N ASN A 121 -15.97 -5.84 10.08
CA ASN A 121 -17.26 -5.18 10.26
C ASN A 121 -17.77 -4.43 9.01
N VAL A 122 -16.89 -4.15 8.03
CA VAL A 122 -17.33 -3.52 6.78
C VAL A 122 -18.07 -4.51 5.89
N GLU A 123 -18.83 -3.97 4.96
CA GLU A 123 -19.54 -4.75 3.96
C GLU A 123 -18.58 -5.63 3.16
N GLN A 124 -18.78 -6.93 3.20
CA GLN A 124 -17.92 -7.91 2.57
C GLN A 124 -18.15 -8.00 1.05
N ASN A 125 -17.22 -8.61 0.32
CA ASN A 125 -17.34 -8.92 -1.10
C ASN A 125 -17.46 -7.69 -2.02
N LYS A 126 -16.93 -6.54 -1.59
CA LYS A 126 -16.80 -5.39 -2.47
C LYS A 126 -15.60 -5.50 -3.38
N ASP A 127 -15.67 -4.86 -4.51
CA ASP A 127 -14.56 -4.76 -5.46
C ASP A 127 -13.45 -3.86 -4.92
N LEU A 128 -13.83 -2.76 -4.25
CA LEU A 128 -12.93 -1.74 -3.74
C LEU A 128 -13.31 -1.29 -2.33
N TYR A 129 -12.29 -0.97 -1.54
CA TYR A 129 -12.38 -0.38 -0.21
C TYR A 129 -11.55 0.89 -0.19
N LEU A 130 -12.19 2.05 -0.10
CA LEU A 130 -11.58 3.36 -0.34
C LEU A 130 -11.65 4.25 0.89
N GLN A 131 -10.72 5.20 1.01
CA GLN A 131 -10.63 6.12 2.16
C GLN A 131 -11.82 7.09 2.24
N HIS A 132 -12.28 7.57 1.11
CA HIS A 132 -13.31 8.60 1.03
C HIS A 132 -14.56 8.14 0.28
N HIS A 133 -15.65 8.86 0.53
CA HIS A 133 -16.80 8.78 -0.33
C HIS A 133 -16.43 9.21 -1.75
N PHE A 134 -17.22 8.73 -2.72
CA PHE A 134 -17.04 8.96 -4.12
C PHE A 134 -16.63 10.40 -4.44
N ASN A 135 -15.43 10.55 -4.90
CA ASN A 135 -15.03 11.66 -5.72
C ASN A 135 -14.53 11.06 -7.03
N ILE A 136 -15.29 11.25 -8.10
CA ILE A 136 -14.98 10.72 -9.43
C ILE A 136 -13.69 11.29 -10.03
N ASN A 137 -13.13 12.33 -9.43
CA ASN A 137 -11.91 12.98 -9.89
C ASN A 137 -10.69 12.67 -9.04
N TRP A 138 -10.87 12.16 -7.79
CA TRP A 138 -9.77 11.97 -6.85
C TRP A 138 -10.10 10.93 -5.79
N GLN A 139 -9.19 9.97 -5.59
CA GLN A 139 -9.21 9.03 -4.46
C GLN A 139 -7.86 9.02 -3.80
N ASN A 140 -7.80 9.18 -2.48
CA ASN A 140 -6.54 9.09 -1.75
C ASN A 140 -5.91 7.71 -1.93
N SER A 141 -4.60 7.68 -2.02
CA SER A 141 -3.80 6.48 -2.29
C SER A 141 -2.92 6.02 -1.14
N GLU A 142 -2.99 6.68 0.02
CA GLU A 142 -2.24 6.28 1.22
C GLU A 142 -2.55 4.83 1.59
N TYR A 143 -3.82 4.44 1.54
CA TYR A 143 -4.25 3.05 1.58
C TYR A 143 -5.53 2.84 0.76
N PHE A 144 -5.69 1.66 0.23
CA PHE A 144 -6.93 1.17 -0.38
C PHE A 144 -6.95 -0.35 -0.42
N GLY A 145 -8.14 -0.92 -0.31
CA GLY A 145 -8.36 -2.34 -0.49
C GLY A 145 -8.94 -2.65 -1.86
N ILE A 146 -8.57 -3.76 -2.44
CA ILE A 146 -9.03 -4.19 -3.76
C ILE A 146 -9.12 -5.71 -3.83
N ARG A 147 -10.16 -6.22 -4.49
CA ARG A 147 -10.27 -7.64 -4.79
C ARG A 147 -9.11 -8.09 -5.69
N LYS A 148 -8.50 -9.21 -5.39
CA LYS A 148 -7.26 -9.68 -6.02
C LYS A 148 -7.31 -9.64 -7.56
N GLU A 149 -8.36 -10.20 -8.16
CA GLU A 149 -8.50 -10.27 -9.61
C GLU A 149 -8.60 -8.88 -10.26
N LEU A 150 -9.18 -7.92 -9.56
CA LEU A 150 -9.25 -6.52 -10.01
C LEU A 150 -7.93 -5.80 -9.81
N PHE A 151 -7.12 -6.21 -8.83
CA PHE A 151 -5.82 -5.61 -8.61
C PHE A 151 -4.87 -5.91 -9.77
N ASP A 152 -4.85 -7.14 -10.26
CA ASP A 152 -4.10 -7.50 -11.46
C ASP A 152 -4.54 -6.64 -12.66
N LEU A 153 -5.84 -6.49 -12.88
CA LEU A 153 -6.38 -5.63 -13.95
C LEU A 153 -6.02 -4.14 -13.76
N PHE A 154 -6.08 -3.63 -12.53
CA PHE A 154 -5.70 -2.26 -12.22
C PHE A 154 -4.22 -2.00 -12.55
N ILE A 155 -3.36 -2.95 -12.20
CA ILE A 155 -1.93 -2.89 -12.50
C ILE A 155 -1.65 -2.97 -13.99
N GLU A 156 -2.29 -3.89 -14.70
CA GLU A 156 -2.05 -4.13 -16.12
C GLU A 156 -2.60 -3.00 -17.01
N SER A 157 -3.76 -2.46 -16.65
CA SER A 157 -4.47 -1.49 -17.48
C SER A 157 -3.89 -0.08 -17.45
N GLY A 158 -3.16 0.30 -16.43
CA GLY A 158 -2.86 1.72 -16.22
C GLY A 158 -1.52 2.06 -15.62
N ILE A 159 -0.97 1.23 -14.78
CA ILE A 159 0.15 1.61 -13.91
C ILE A 159 1.40 2.10 -14.65
N LYS A 160 1.75 1.50 -15.77
CA LYS A 160 2.92 1.94 -16.56
C LYS A 160 2.75 3.34 -17.19
N LYS A 161 1.53 3.87 -17.20
CA LYS A 161 1.17 5.17 -17.77
C LYS A 161 0.66 6.17 -16.71
N ILE A 162 0.72 5.80 -15.43
CA ILE A 162 0.15 6.60 -14.35
C ILE A 162 0.94 7.89 -14.18
N ASN A 163 0.25 9.00 -14.23
CA ASN A 163 0.76 10.29 -13.78
C ASN A 163 0.49 10.49 -12.28
N LEU A 164 -0.73 10.18 -11.83
CA LEU A 164 -1.13 10.26 -10.42
C LEU A 164 -1.98 9.04 -10.04
N MET A 165 -1.58 8.31 -9.02
CA MET A 165 -2.26 7.12 -8.52
C MET A 165 -3.71 7.43 -8.13
N GLU A 166 -3.93 8.58 -7.51
CA GLU A 166 -5.22 9.04 -7.04
C GLU A 166 -6.24 9.21 -8.18
N ASN A 167 -5.80 9.72 -9.31
CA ASN A 167 -6.67 9.90 -10.49
C ASN A 167 -6.98 8.55 -11.15
N GLU A 168 -6.00 7.67 -11.23
CA GLU A 168 -6.21 6.35 -11.85
C GLU A 168 -7.08 5.45 -10.97
N LEU A 169 -6.89 5.50 -9.64
CA LEU A 169 -7.76 4.80 -8.69
C LEU A 169 -9.20 5.31 -8.78
N SER A 170 -9.39 6.63 -8.92
CA SER A 170 -10.70 7.24 -9.13
C SER A 170 -11.37 6.75 -10.42
N LYS A 171 -10.67 6.77 -11.53
CA LYS A 171 -11.19 6.28 -12.82
C LYS A 171 -11.53 4.79 -12.77
N PHE A 172 -10.63 4.00 -12.16
CA PHE A 172 -10.82 2.56 -12.00
C PHE A 172 -12.03 2.21 -11.14
N SER A 173 -12.37 3.08 -10.19
CA SER A 173 -13.51 2.88 -9.29
C SER A 173 -14.87 3.03 -9.98
N VAL A 174 -14.94 3.65 -11.14
CA VAL A 174 -16.19 3.77 -11.89
C VAL A 174 -16.76 2.40 -12.23
N CYS A 175 -18.03 2.20 -11.96
CA CYS A 175 -18.74 0.92 -12.16
C CYS A 175 -18.25 -0.27 -11.31
N LYS A 176 -17.54 -0.03 -10.22
CA LYS A 176 -17.16 -1.05 -9.24
C LYS A 176 -18.03 -0.99 -8.00
N SER A 177 -18.23 -2.13 -7.35
CA SER A 177 -18.86 -2.16 -6.03
C SER A 177 -17.86 -1.69 -4.99
N MET A 178 -18.26 -0.75 -4.13
CA MET A 178 -17.31 -0.08 -3.23
C MET A 178 -17.83 0.01 -1.81
N CYS A 179 -16.89 0.03 -0.86
CA CYS A 179 -17.11 0.32 0.53
C CYS A 179 -16.08 1.36 1.03
N ARG A 180 -16.49 2.18 1.98
CA ARG A 180 -15.57 3.09 2.66
C ARG A 180 -14.87 2.36 3.81
N ILE A 181 -13.56 2.57 3.93
CA ILE A 181 -12.78 2.14 5.09
C ILE A 181 -12.07 3.33 5.73
N GLY A 182 -12.03 3.38 7.06
CA GLY A 182 -11.50 4.49 7.85
C GLY A 182 -12.60 5.47 8.28
N PRO A 183 -12.24 6.63 8.82
CA PRO A 183 -10.86 7.10 9.00
C PRO A 183 -10.12 6.32 10.09
N PHE A 184 -8.79 6.25 9.97
CA PHE A 184 -7.92 5.66 11.00
C PHE A 184 -7.12 6.76 11.70
N PRO A 185 -6.99 6.71 13.04
CA PRO A 185 -6.12 7.62 13.78
C PRO A 185 -4.68 7.50 13.30
N ASN A 186 -4.04 8.62 13.03
CA ASN A 186 -2.67 8.66 12.57
C ASN A 186 -1.98 9.97 13.00
N ASP A 187 -0.77 9.84 13.51
CA ASP A 187 0.06 10.96 13.97
C ASP A 187 1.26 11.22 13.04
N ILE A 188 1.25 10.65 11.84
CA ILE A 188 2.38 10.70 10.92
C ILE A 188 2.14 11.75 9.85
N ARG A 189 3.18 12.56 9.58
CA ARG A 189 3.13 13.60 8.57
C ARG A 189 3.09 13.02 7.15
N ARG A 190 2.30 13.64 6.30
CA ARG A 190 2.24 13.35 4.88
C ARG A 190 3.57 13.68 4.20
N GLY A 191 4.03 12.82 3.30
CA GLY A 191 5.37 12.90 2.72
C GLY A 191 5.57 13.88 1.58
N GLY A 192 4.61 14.72 1.24
CA GLY A 192 4.77 15.69 0.14
C GLY A 192 4.74 17.14 0.59
N ASP A 193 4.03 17.45 1.66
CA ASP A 193 3.72 18.80 2.11
C ASP A 193 3.98 19.02 3.59
N ASN A 194 4.53 18.03 4.30
CA ASN A 194 4.77 18.07 5.74
C ASN A 194 3.49 18.28 6.59
N MET A 195 2.30 18.14 6.01
CA MET A 195 1.06 18.25 6.77
C MET A 195 0.91 17.08 7.73
N LEU A 196 0.55 17.40 8.98
CA LEU A 196 0.18 16.38 9.95
C LEU A 196 -1.19 15.81 9.58
N ILE A 197 -1.25 14.51 9.26
CA ILE A 197 -2.51 13.82 9.07
C ILE A 197 -2.89 13.18 10.39
N THR A 198 -3.87 13.72 11.06
CA THR A 198 -4.39 13.18 12.33
C THR A 198 -5.36 12.02 12.14
N ASN A 199 -5.98 11.93 10.96
CA ASN A 199 -6.87 10.83 10.57
C ASN A 199 -6.60 10.43 9.12
N LEU A 200 -6.46 9.15 8.87
CA LEU A 200 -6.39 8.53 7.55
C LEU A 200 -7.71 7.91 7.13
#